data_293990bf06680e6f288c8ac5ff57ffd6
#
_entry.id   293990bf06680e6f288c8ac5ff57ffd6
#
_cell.length_a   1.000
_cell.length_b   1.000
_cell.length_c   1.000
_cell.angle_alpha   90.00
_cell.angle_beta   90.00
_cell.angle_gamma   90.00
#
_symmetry.space_group_name_H-M   'P 1'
#
loop_
_entity.id
_entity.type
_entity.pdbx_description
1 polymer ?
#
loop_
_entity_poly.entity_id
_entity_poly.type
_entity_poly.pdbx_seq_one_letter_code
_entity_poly.pdbx_strand_id
1 'polypeptide(L)'
;MKKLVSIIIRTKNEERWISACLRSVFNQSYKNIEVIIVDNESTDKTVAKAKRYPVKIISIGDFIPGKAINDGIRASKGEYIVCLSGHCVPLEDRWLENLIKDLDQPNIAGVYGRQEPLSFTSNLDKRDLLTVFGLDKKIQVKDSFFHNANSAFRRDIWDKYPFCENVTNIEDR
;
A
#
# COMPACT_ATOMS: atom_id res chain seq x y z
N MET A 1 17.91 -9.79 12.85
CA MET A 1 16.93 -8.74 13.27
C MET A 1 15.79 -8.71 12.26
N LYS A 2 14.54 -8.40 12.67
CA LYS A 2 13.44 -8.20 11.70
C LYS A 2 13.74 -6.95 10.87
N LYS A 3 13.59 -7.01 9.54
CA LYS A 3 13.81 -5.88 8.63
C LYS A 3 12.81 -4.74 8.88
N LEU A 4 13.21 -3.49 8.69
CA LEU A 4 12.29 -2.37 8.76
C LEU A 4 11.35 -2.37 7.54
N VAL A 5 10.06 -2.22 7.80
CA VAL A 5 9.03 -2.10 6.75
C VAL A 5 8.50 -0.68 6.72
N SER A 6 8.59 -0.03 5.57
CA SER A 6 7.97 1.28 5.33
C SER A 6 6.61 1.09 4.68
N ILE A 7 5.55 1.52 5.35
CA ILE A 7 4.20 1.47 4.83
C ILE A 7 3.84 2.85 4.26
N ILE A 8 3.72 2.92 2.94
CA ILE A 8 3.40 4.15 2.20
C ILE A 8 1.89 4.16 1.96
N ILE A 9 1.20 5.12 2.56
CA ILE A 9 -0.26 5.25 2.46
C ILE A 9 -0.61 6.52 1.69
N ARG A 10 -1.15 6.36 0.47
CA ARG A 10 -1.64 7.48 -0.34
C ARG A 10 -3.05 7.86 0.12
N THR A 11 -3.30 9.16 0.27
CA THR A 11 -4.60 9.67 0.75
C THR A 11 -5.05 10.89 -0.04
N LYS A 12 -6.38 10.98 -0.25
CA LYS A 12 -7.09 12.18 -0.71
C LYS A 12 -8.52 12.12 -0.18
N ASN A 13 -8.85 12.96 0.82
CA ASN A 13 -10.20 13.01 1.41
C ASN A 13 -10.70 11.66 1.93
N GLU A 14 -9.89 10.98 2.75
CA GLU A 14 -10.14 9.65 3.31
C GLU A 14 -10.57 9.72 4.80
N GLU A 15 -11.21 10.81 5.23
CA GLU A 15 -11.58 10.97 6.64
C GLU A 15 -12.44 9.84 7.18
N ARG A 16 -13.20 9.17 6.31
CA ARG A 16 -14.04 8.03 6.67
C ARG A 16 -13.20 6.81 7.09
N TRP A 17 -12.09 6.56 6.41
CA TRP A 17 -11.37 5.30 6.47
C TRP A 17 -10.01 5.38 7.16
N ILE A 18 -9.33 6.51 7.07
CA ILE A 18 -7.93 6.64 7.51
C ILE A 18 -7.68 6.19 8.95
N SER A 19 -8.63 6.43 9.87
CA SER A 19 -8.49 6.00 11.26
C SER A 19 -8.60 4.47 11.39
N ALA A 20 -9.47 3.81 10.62
CA ALA A 20 -9.60 2.35 10.62
C ALA A 20 -8.36 1.70 9.99
N CYS A 21 -7.89 2.23 8.86
CA CYS A 21 -6.67 1.82 8.20
C CYS A 21 -5.47 1.87 9.16
N LEU A 22 -5.20 3.03 9.76
CA LEU A 22 -4.05 3.22 10.65
C LEU A 22 -4.15 2.38 11.92
N ARG A 23 -5.33 2.25 12.51
CA ARG A 23 -5.54 1.36 13.66
C ARG A 23 -5.16 -0.08 13.31
N SER A 24 -5.61 -0.58 12.17
CA SER A 24 -5.29 -1.93 11.73
C SER A 24 -3.80 -2.10 11.43
N VAL A 25 -3.15 -1.11 10.80
CA VAL A 25 -1.71 -1.11 10.53
C VAL A 25 -0.89 -1.17 11.83
N PHE A 26 -1.20 -0.34 12.82
CA PHE A 26 -0.46 -0.34 14.09
C PHE A 26 -0.77 -1.54 15.00
N ASN A 27 -1.89 -2.23 14.77
CA ASN A 27 -2.24 -3.47 15.48
C ASN A 27 -1.59 -4.72 14.89
N GLN A 28 -0.85 -4.62 13.79
CA GLN A 28 -0.16 -5.77 13.21
C GLN A 28 0.83 -6.44 14.18
N SER A 29 0.99 -7.75 14.07
CA SER A 29 1.98 -8.55 14.84
C SER A 29 3.42 -8.16 14.52
N TYR A 30 3.70 -7.74 13.30
CA TYR A 30 5.00 -7.21 12.89
C TYR A 30 5.16 -5.77 13.35
N LYS A 31 6.12 -5.51 14.26
CA LYS A 31 6.25 -4.21 14.95
C LYS A 31 7.36 -3.30 14.40
N ASN A 32 8.32 -3.82 13.63
CA ASN A 32 9.40 -3.00 13.08
C ASN A 32 8.94 -2.27 11.82
N ILE A 33 8.09 -1.27 11.99
CA ILE A 33 7.44 -0.50 10.93
C ILE A 33 7.66 0.99 11.08
N GLU A 34 7.64 1.69 9.96
CA GLU A 34 7.39 3.13 9.87
C GLU A 34 6.22 3.37 8.90
N VAL A 35 5.46 4.42 9.12
CA VAL A 35 4.29 4.75 8.28
C VAL A 35 4.44 6.14 7.71
N ILE A 36 4.37 6.26 6.39
CA ILE A 36 4.41 7.51 5.66
C ILE A 36 3.06 7.74 4.97
N ILE A 37 2.39 8.81 5.34
CA ILE A 37 1.18 9.29 4.66
C ILE A 37 1.62 10.22 3.54
N VAL A 38 1.20 9.92 2.32
CA VAL A 38 1.35 10.80 1.16
C VAL A 38 -0.01 11.41 0.88
N ASP A 39 -0.21 12.63 1.36
CA ASP A 39 -1.48 13.33 1.29
C ASP A 39 -1.53 14.28 0.10
N ASN A 40 -2.50 14.07 -0.79
CA ASN A 40 -2.75 14.94 -1.93
C ASN A 40 -3.70 16.07 -1.53
N GLU A 41 -3.24 17.00 -0.67
CA GLU A 41 -3.99 18.19 -0.25
C GLU A 41 -5.44 17.89 0.16
N SER A 42 -5.62 16.95 1.10
CA SER A 42 -6.95 16.65 1.63
C SER A 42 -7.56 17.87 2.32
N THR A 43 -8.81 18.15 2.00
CA THR A 43 -9.60 19.30 2.52
C THR A 43 -10.54 18.89 3.66
N ASP A 44 -10.68 17.60 3.91
CA ASP A 44 -11.47 17.02 5.00
C ASP A 44 -10.63 16.79 6.28
N LYS A 45 -11.09 15.93 7.19
CA LYS A 45 -10.37 15.61 8.43
C LYS A 45 -9.31 14.52 8.29
N THR A 46 -8.93 14.10 7.08
CA THR A 46 -7.95 13.03 6.83
C THR A 46 -6.66 13.28 7.58
N VAL A 47 -6.00 14.41 7.33
CA VAL A 47 -4.70 14.75 7.93
C VAL A 47 -4.82 14.90 9.46
N ALA A 48 -5.89 15.53 9.94
CA ALA A 48 -6.13 15.71 11.38
C ALA A 48 -6.29 14.35 12.10
N LYS A 49 -6.95 13.39 11.47
CA LYS A 49 -7.09 12.03 12.00
C LYS A 49 -5.79 11.23 11.93
N ALA A 50 -5.03 11.35 10.83
CA ALA A 50 -3.74 10.69 10.67
C ALA A 50 -2.71 11.14 11.72
N LYS A 51 -2.66 12.43 12.06
CA LYS A 51 -1.76 13.00 13.07
C LYS A 51 -1.95 12.43 14.49
N ARG A 52 -2.99 11.67 14.75
CA ARG A 52 -3.20 10.97 16.04
C ARG A 52 -2.36 9.70 16.17
N TYR A 53 -1.66 9.30 15.11
CA TYR A 53 -0.81 8.13 15.05
C TYR A 53 0.65 8.54 14.81
N PRO A 54 1.62 7.70 15.16
CA PRO A 54 3.05 7.98 14.94
C PRO A 54 3.40 7.82 13.45
N VAL A 55 2.94 8.75 12.62
CA VAL A 55 3.14 8.74 11.16
C VAL A 55 3.94 9.97 10.71
N LYS A 56 4.72 9.81 9.65
CA LYS A 56 5.28 10.93 8.90
C LYS A 56 4.28 11.32 7.81
N ILE A 57 3.98 12.59 7.66
CA ILE A 57 3.06 13.09 6.62
C ILE A 57 3.85 13.95 5.65
N ILE A 58 3.71 13.67 4.37
CA ILE A 58 4.18 14.53 3.27
C ILE A 58 2.97 14.96 2.45
N SER A 59 2.95 16.22 2.03
CA SER A 59 1.90 16.77 1.16
C SER A 59 2.41 16.87 -0.26
N ILE A 60 1.55 16.51 -1.22
CA ILE A 60 1.82 16.62 -2.65
C ILE A 60 0.69 17.41 -3.31
N GLY A 61 1.00 18.34 -4.23
CA GLY A 61 0.00 19.10 -4.98
C GLY A 61 -0.51 18.30 -6.17
N ASP A 62 0.34 18.12 -7.19
CA ASP A 62 -0.05 17.38 -8.39
C ASP A 62 0.01 15.87 -8.14
N PHE A 63 -1.14 15.21 -8.29
CA PHE A 63 -1.24 13.77 -8.11
C PHE A 63 -0.90 13.02 -9.41
N ILE A 64 0.30 12.44 -9.42
CA ILE A 64 0.68 11.40 -10.36
C ILE A 64 0.93 10.15 -9.52
N PRO A 65 0.21 9.04 -9.76
CA PRO A 65 0.23 7.87 -8.88
C PRO A 65 1.64 7.32 -8.58
N GLY A 66 2.45 7.09 -9.62
CA GLY A 66 3.82 6.60 -9.47
C GLY A 66 4.73 7.60 -8.73
N LYS A 67 4.61 8.90 -9.03
CA LYS A 67 5.35 9.95 -8.32
C LYS A 67 4.99 9.98 -6.83
N ALA A 68 3.71 9.90 -6.50
CA ALA A 68 3.26 9.89 -5.11
C ALA A 68 3.85 8.71 -4.32
N ILE A 69 3.90 7.51 -4.91
CA ILE A 69 4.56 6.34 -4.30
C ILE A 69 6.06 6.62 -4.13
N ASN A 70 6.74 7.08 -5.18
CA ASN A 70 8.18 7.37 -5.15
C ASN A 70 8.52 8.41 -4.06
N ASP A 71 7.74 9.48 -3.94
CA ASP A 71 7.96 10.51 -2.92
C ASP A 71 7.81 9.93 -1.50
N GLY A 72 6.82 9.06 -1.29
CA GLY A 72 6.67 8.31 -0.04
C GLY A 72 7.87 7.41 0.28
N ILE A 73 8.36 6.69 -0.72
CA ILE A 73 9.52 5.79 -0.56
C ILE A 73 10.80 6.59 -0.29
N ARG A 74 11.05 7.69 -1.00
CA ARG A 74 12.18 8.61 -0.74
C ARG A 74 12.16 9.17 0.67
N ALA A 75 10.97 9.38 1.24
CA ALA A 75 10.78 9.87 2.60
C ALA A 75 10.94 8.80 3.69
N SER A 76 11.17 7.55 3.31
CA SER A 76 11.20 6.36 4.18
C SER A 76 12.58 5.69 4.21
N LYS A 77 12.79 4.71 5.12
CA LYS A 77 14.08 4.06 5.35
C LYS A 77 14.02 2.53 5.34
N GLY A 78 12.82 1.93 5.26
CA GLY A 78 12.64 0.48 5.36
C GLY A 78 13.27 -0.28 4.18
N GLU A 79 13.73 -1.49 4.45
CA GLU A 79 14.24 -2.43 3.46
C GLU A 79 13.10 -3.05 2.64
N TYR A 80 11.92 -3.19 3.26
CA TYR A 80 10.68 -3.55 2.58
C TYR A 80 9.77 -2.34 2.47
N ILE A 81 9.16 -2.20 1.31
CA ILE A 81 8.16 -1.18 1.02
C ILE A 81 6.80 -1.84 0.91
N VAL A 82 5.81 -1.27 1.56
CA VAL A 82 4.40 -1.66 1.41
C VAL A 82 3.64 -0.46 0.89
N CYS A 83 2.90 -0.63 -0.19
CA CYS A 83 1.93 0.34 -0.67
C CYS A 83 0.54 -0.03 -0.18
N LEU A 84 -0.17 0.92 0.40
CA LEU A 84 -1.52 0.77 0.90
C LEU A 84 -2.36 2.00 0.55
N SER A 85 -3.61 1.81 0.14
CA SER A 85 -4.54 2.93 -0.04
C SER A 85 -5.17 3.34 1.28
N GLY A 86 -5.45 4.64 1.46
CA GLY A 86 -5.99 5.18 2.72
C GLY A 86 -7.37 4.64 3.13
N HIS A 87 -8.10 4.03 2.18
CA HIS A 87 -9.38 3.36 2.41
C HIS A 87 -9.27 1.83 2.53
N CYS A 88 -8.07 1.26 2.39
CA CYS A 88 -7.85 -0.17 2.60
C CYS A 88 -7.59 -0.44 4.09
N VAL A 89 -8.31 -1.41 4.65
CA VAL A 89 -8.18 -1.80 6.05
C VAL A 89 -7.71 -3.25 6.11
N PRO A 90 -6.45 -3.51 6.54
CA PRO A 90 -6.00 -4.87 6.81
C PRO A 90 -6.94 -5.60 7.77
N LEU A 91 -7.42 -6.79 7.39
CA LEU A 91 -8.42 -7.52 8.16
C LEU A 91 -7.82 -8.31 9.34
N GLU A 92 -6.61 -8.83 9.16
CA GLU A 92 -5.96 -9.74 10.12
C GLU A 92 -4.73 -9.07 10.74
N ASP A 93 -4.40 -9.45 11.97
CA ASP A 93 -3.22 -8.98 12.69
C ASP A 93 -1.89 -9.50 12.11
N ARG A 94 -1.93 -10.53 11.27
CA ARG A 94 -0.79 -11.11 10.54
C ARG A 94 -0.73 -10.72 9.07
N TRP A 95 -1.54 -9.76 8.63
CA TRP A 95 -1.55 -9.30 7.23
C TRP A 95 -0.14 -8.90 6.76
N LEU A 96 0.58 -8.08 7.55
CA LEU A 96 1.90 -7.61 7.16
C LEU A 96 2.94 -8.76 7.07
N GLU A 97 2.95 -9.66 8.04
CA GLU A 97 3.83 -10.84 7.99
C GLU A 97 3.55 -11.70 6.77
N ASN A 98 2.26 -11.93 6.46
CA ASN A 98 1.86 -12.71 5.30
C ASN A 98 2.23 -12.04 3.98
N LEU A 99 2.13 -10.72 3.90
CA LEU A 99 2.44 -9.95 2.70
C LEU A 99 3.95 -9.96 2.37
N ILE A 100 4.81 -9.88 3.40
CA ILE A 100 6.26 -9.76 3.20
C ILE A 100 7.04 -11.08 3.26
N LYS A 101 6.44 -12.18 3.71
CA LYS A 101 7.15 -13.45 4.00
C LYS A 101 7.92 -14.06 2.82
N ASP A 102 7.45 -13.81 1.60
CA ASP A 102 8.04 -14.39 0.40
C ASP A 102 9.05 -13.44 -0.29
N LEU A 103 9.22 -12.20 0.20
CA LEU A 103 10.06 -11.19 -0.46
C LEU A 103 11.56 -11.51 -0.46
N ASP A 104 12.04 -12.37 0.44
CA ASP A 104 13.46 -12.78 0.46
C ASP A 104 13.77 -13.87 -0.58
N GLN A 105 12.77 -14.42 -1.24
CA GLN A 105 13.00 -15.39 -2.33
C GLN A 105 13.58 -14.66 -3.55
N PRO A 106 14.66 -15.18 -4.18
CA PRO A 106 15.40 -14.45 -5.22
C PRO A 106 14.61 -14.20 -6.49
N ASN A 107 13.56 -14.99 -6.74
CA ASN A 107 12.70 -14.91 -7.90
C ASN A 107 11.40 -14.09 -7.66
N ILE A 108 11.24 -13.51 -6.47
CA ILE A 108 10.07 -12.68 -6.14
C ILE A 108 10.46 -11.21 -6.17
N ALA A 109 9.93 -10.47 -7.13
CA ALA A 109 10.11 -9.01 -7.23
C ALA A 109 9.16 -8.25 -6.29
N GLY A 110 7.92 -8.71 -6.19
CA GLY A 110 6.90 -8.11 -5.34
C GLY A 110 5.76 -9.07 -5.05
N VAL A 111 4.93 -8.71 -4.10
CA VAL A 111 3.73 -9.44 -3.67
C VAL A 111 2.58 -8.46 -3.58
N TYR A 112 1.40 -8.83 -4.01
CA TYR A 112 0.19 -8.08 -3.70
C TYR A 112 -0.86 -8.99 -3.05
N GLY A 113 -1.62 -8.40 -2.15
CA GLY A 113 -2.65 -9.10 -1.40
C GLY A 113 -4.01 -8.99 -2.08
N ARG A 114 -4.85 -10.00 -1.89
CA ARG A 114 -6.25 -9.98 -2.31
C ARG A 114 -6.98 -8.83 -1.61
N GLN A 115 -7.91 -8.24 -2.32
CA GLN A 115 -8.87 -7.27 -1.79
C GLN A 115 -10.25 -7.91 -1.65
N GLU A 116 -10.85 -7.73 -0.48
CA GLU A 116 -12.19 -8.19 -0.18
C GLU A 116 -13.18 -7.02 -0.23
N PRO A 117 -14.34 -7.19 -0.87
CA PRO A 117 -15.37 -6.16 -0.86
C PRO A 117 -16.01 -6.04 0.52
N LEU A 118 -16.39 -4.83 0.88
CA LEU A 118 -17.22 -4.59 2.07
C LEU A 118 -18.66 -5.10 1.84
N SER A 119 -19.41 -5.35 2.91
CA SER A 119 -20.78 -5.87 2.83
C SER A 119 -21.71 -5.01 1.96
N PHE A 120 -21.51 -3.69 2.00
CA PHE A 120 -22.29 -2.69 1.24
C PHE A 120 -21.69 -2.33 -0.13
N THR A 121 -20.59 -2.97 -0.55
CA THR A 121 -20.03 -2.81 -1.91
C THR A 121 -21.03 -3.29 -2.96
N SER A 122 -21.11 -2.61 -4.09
CA SER A 122 -22.02 -2.98 -5.19
C SER A 122 -21.74 -4.40 -5.70
N ASN A 123 -22.75 -5.05 -6.26
CA ASN A 123 -22.58 -6.40 -6.83
C ASN A 123 -21.62 -6.43 -8.02
N LEU A 124 -21.52 -5.34 -8.77
CA LEU A 124 -20.56 -5.21 -9.87
C LEU A 124 -19.13 -5.18 -9.33
N ASP A 125 -18.86 -4.30 -8.38
CA ASP A 125 -17.53 -4.21 -7.77
C ASP A 125 -17.12 -5.51 -7.06
N LYS A 126 -18.07 -6.19 -6.39
CA LYS A 126 -17.83 -7.51 -5.80
C LYS A 126 -17.38 -8.53 -6.84
N ARG A 127 -18.08 -8.58 -7.98
CA ARG A 127 -17.73 -9.46 -9.10
C ARG A 127 -16.34 -9.11 -9.65
N ASP A 128 -16.07 -7.83 -9.84
CA ASP A 128 -14.82 -7.36 -10.43
C ASP A 128 -13.63 -7.67 -9.52
N LEU A 129 -13.76 -7.46 -8.21
CA LEU A 129 -12.73 -7.84 -7.23
C LEU A 129 -12.46 -9.36 -7.25
N LEU A 130 -13.51 -10.20 -7.32
CA LEU A 130 -13.35 -11.65 -7.43
C LEU A 130 -12.68 -12.08 -8.73
N THR A 131 -12.98 -11.40 -9.82
CA THR A 131 -12.37 -11.67 -11.14
C THR A 131 -10.89 -11.31 -11.15
N VAL A 132 -10.53 -10.16 -10.57
CA VAL A 132 -9.14 -9.65 -10.53
C VAL A 132 -8.27 -10.48 -9.59
N PHE A 133 -8.73 -10.68 -8.35
CA PHE A 133 -7.87 -11.29 -7.32
C PHE A 133 -8.02 -12.82 -7.21
N GLY A 134 -9.16 -13.37 -7.57
CA GLY A 134 -9.43 -14.81 -7.43
C GLY A 134 -9.37 -15.26 -5.95
N LEU A 135 -9.31 -16.58 -5.73
CA LEU A 135 -9.24 -17.17 -4.38
C LEU A 135 -7.87 -17.78 -4.09
N ASP A 136 -7.13 -18.16 -5.11
CA ASP A 136 -5.89 -18.94 -4.99
C ASP A 136 -4.64 -18.08 -5.09
N LYS A 137 -3.59 -18.45 -4.35
CA LYS A 137 -2.26 -17.85 -4.51
C LYS A 137 -1.75 -18.15 -5.93
N LYS A 138 -1.26 -17.12 -6.62
CA LYS A 138 -0.67 -17.22 -7.96
C LYS A 138 0.75 -16.69 -7.97
N ILE A 139 1.61 -17.29 -8.81
CA ILE A 139 2.92 -16.74 -9.15
C ILE A 139 2.82 -16.25 -10.59
N GLN A 140 2.97 -14.94 -10.79
CA GLN A 140 2.94 -14.30 -12.09
C GLN A 140 4.37 -14.22 -12.64
N VAL A 141 4.55 -14.67 -13.87
CA VAL A 141 5.85 -14.65 -14.57
C VAL A 141 5.79 -13.80 -15.83
N LYS A 142 4.65 -13.76 -16.51
CA LYS A 142 4.46 -13.07 -17.79
C LYS A 142 3.53 -11.85 -17.68
N ASP A 143 2.66 -11.85 -16.70
CA ASP A 143 1.73 -10.76 -16.44
C ASP A 143 2.44 -9.73 -15.57
N SER A 144 2.41 -8.46 -15.99
CA SER A 144 2.99 -7.34 -15.28
C SER A 144 2.04 -6.70 -14.27
N PHE A 145 0.81 -7.22 -14.11
CA PHE A 145 -0.16 -6.65 -13.18
C PHE A 145 0.35 -6.67 -11.73
N PHE A 146 0.36 -5.51 -11.10
CA PHE A 146 0.79 -5.33 -9.71
C PHE A 146 -0.09 -4.27 -9.04
N HIS A 147 -0.78 -4.62 -7.95
CA HIS A 147 -1.84 -3.76 -7.40
C HIS A 147 -1.38 -2.96 -6.19
N ASN A 148 -1.05 -1.68 -6.39
CA ASN A 148 -0.47 -0.79 -5.37
C ASN A 148 -1.44 -0.31 -4.27
N ALA A 149 -2.69 -0.78 -4.24
CA ALA A 149 -3.56 -0.53 -3.10
C ALA A 149 -3.30 -1.49 -1.91
N ASN A 150 -2.60 -2.61 -2.15
CA ASN A 150 -2.20 -3.59 -1.13
C ASN A 150 -1.04 -4.44 -1.67
N SER A 151 0.16 -3.90 -1.68
CA SER A 151 1.34 -4.57 -2.24
C SER A 151 2.58 -4.37 -1.40
N ALA A 152 3.59 -5.22 -1.62
CA ALA A 152 4.89 -5.14 -0.99
C ALA A 152 6.02 -5.54 -1.96
N PHE A 153 7.17 -4.90 -1.83
CA PHE A 153 8.39 -5.22 -2.59
C PHE A 153 9.63 -4.79 -1.81
N ARG A 154 10.80 -5.23 -2.30
CA ARG A 154 12.08 -4.81 -1.69
C ARG A 154 12.48 -3.44 -2.20
N ARG A 155 13.14 -2.66 -1.33
CA ARG A 155 13.69 -1.34 -1.69
C ARG A 155 14.74 -1.45 -2.81
N ASP A 156 15.61 -2.47 -2.80
CA ASP A 156 16.63 -2.66 -3.83
C ASP A 156 16.07 -2.90 -5.24
N ILE A 157 14.84 -3.40 -5.33
CA ILE A 157 14.09 -3.50 -6.60
C ILE A 157 13.64 -2.10 -7.04
N TRP A 158 13.04 -1.33 -6.12
CA TRP A 158 12.62 0.03 -6.43
C TRP A 158 13.79 0.96 -6.77
N ASP A 159 14.93 0.83 -6.09
CA ASP A 159 16.14 1.61 -6.39
C ASP A 159 16.60 1.43 -7.85
N LYS A 160 16.37 0.24 -8.42
CA LYS A 160 16.69 -0.06 -9.83
C LYS A 160 15.56 0.31 -10.79
N TYR A 161 14.32 0.15 -10.36
CA TYR A 161 13.11 0.28 -11.16
C TYR A 161 12.05 1.10 -10.43
N PRO A 162 12.26 2.42 -10.25
CA PRO A 162 11.25 3.27 -9.63
C PRO A 162 9.99 3.34 -10.50
N PHE A 163 8.86 3.64 -9.87
CA PHE A 163 7.61 3.85 -10.60
C PHE A 163 7.74 5.00 -11.60
N CYS A 164 7.07 4.87 -12.75
CA CYS A 164 7.05 5.92 -13.76
C CYS A 164 6.31 7.15 -13.23
N GLU A 165 6.94 8.32 -13.29
CA GLU A 165 6.38 9.58 -12.79
C GLU A 165 5.63 10.40 -13.86
N ASN A 166 5.49 9.84 -15.08
CA ASN A 166 4.88 10.53 -16.22
C ASN A 166 3.57 9.88 -16.70
N VAL A 167 3.08 8.84 -15.99
CA VAL A 167 1.83 8.16 -16.35
C VAL A 167 0.77 8.40 -15.28
N THR A 168 -0.46 8.65 -15.72
CA THR A 168 -1.59 8.98 -14.85
C THR A 168 -2.44 7.77 -14.47
N ASN A 169 -2.30 6.68 -15.23
CA ASN A 169 -3.06 5.45 -15.02
C ASN A 169 -2.19 4.26 -15.29
N ILE A 170 -2.03 3.23 -14.71
CA ILE A 170 -1.18 2.05 -14.99
C ILE A 170 0.25 2.13 -14.41
N GLU A 171 0.44 2.89 -13.34
CA GLU A 171 1.71 2.94 -12.62
C GLU A 171 2.12 1.59 -12.01
N ASP A 172 1.19 0.67 -11.93
CA ASP A 172 1.31 -0.68 -11.37
C ASP A 172 1.44 -1.79 -12.43
N ARG A 173 1.95 -1.43 -13.64
CA ARG A 173 2.23 -2.37 -14.73
C ARG A 173 3.65 -2.27 -15.24
#